data_60fab367f1dd86f848a65216155a1853
#
_entry.id   60fab367f1dd86f848a65216155a1853
#
_cell.length_a   1.000
_cell.length_b   1.000
_cell.length_c   1.000
_cell.angle_alpha   90.00
_cell.angle_beta   90.00
_cell.angle_gamma   90.00
#
_symmetry.space_group_name_H-M   'P 1'
#
loop_
_entity.id
_entity.type
_entity.pdbx_description
1 polymer ?
#
loop_
_entity_poly.entity_id
_entity_poly.type
_entity_poly.pdbx_seq_one_letter_code
_entity_poly.pdbx_strand_id
1 'polypeptide(L)'
;MPTTFNFKINTAGIVSKRFLDLGLYDFKSAAEYIQDLPYKRNTDKEDPLGVIKDLGGTCSTKHALLKNLALENDYQELKLMLGIFMMNKNNTGKIASVLKKYSLHEMPEAHNYLKYKNQILDYTRKNSSAEDFSNDLVQEIEIQPSQIIKFKTEYHRCFLENYLTETPSIPFGLDDFWTIREECIFALQQ
;
A
#
# COMPACT_ATOMS: atom_id res chain seq x y z
N MET A 1 -1.23 3.00 26.51
CA MET A 1 -1.97 2.25 25.49
C MET A 1 -1.78 3.01 24.17
N PRO A 2 -1.47 2.38 23.04
CA PRO A 2 -1.45 3.08 21.77
C PRO A 2 -2.85 3.64 21.52
N THR A 3 -2.96 4.93 21.28
CA THR A 3 -4.23 5.60 20.94
C THR A 3 -4.64 5.11 19.56
N THR A 4 -5.60 4.19 19.50
CA THR A 4 -6.16 3.72 18.23
C THR A 4 -6.78 4.93 17.52
N PHE A 5 -6.29 5.28 16.34
CA PHE A 5 -6.86 6.35 15.51
C PHE A 5 -8.30 6.00 15.14
N ASN A 6 -9.24 6.86 15.49
CA ASN A 6 -10.65 6.69 15.16
C ASN A 6 -11.39 8.04 15.17
N PHE A 7 -12.44 8.17 14.38
CA PHE A 7 -13.37 9.30 14.39
C PHE A 7 -14.73 8.87 13.83
N LYS A 8 -15.77 9.63 14.16
CA LYS A 8 -17.13 9.44 13.63
C LYS A 8 -17.19 10.00 12.20
N ILE A 9 -17.71 9.21 11.25
CA ILE A 9 -17.88 9.60 9.86
C ILE A 9 -19.08 10.55 9.74
N ASN A 10 -18.88 11.70 9.12
CA ASN A 10 -19.92 12.67 8.78
C ASN A 10 -20.22 12.64 7.27
N THR A 11 -21.37 13.17 6.85
CA THR A 11 -21.78 13.25 5.43
C THR A 11 -21.04 14.35 4.67
N ALA A 12 -19.68 14.30 4.67
CA ALA A 12 -18.84 15.38 4.16
C ALA A 12 -18.46 15.25 2.67
N GLY A 13 -18.47 14.01 2.12
CA GLY A 13 -18.09 13.76 0.73
C GLY A 13 -18.60 12.42 0.20
N ILE A 14 -18.18 12.05 -1.01
CA ILE A 14 -18.68 10.82 -1.68
C ILE A 14 -18.17 9.56 -1.01
N VAL A 15 -16.96 9.59 -0.45
CA VAL A 15 -16.36 8.45 0.26
C VAL A 15 -17.08 8.25 1.59
N SER A 16 -17.24 9.32 2.37
CA SER A 16 -17.98 9.31 3.63
C SER A 16 -19.39 8.80 3.46
N LYS A 17 -20.12 9.36 2.46
CA LYS A 17 -21.49 8.92 2.15
C LYS A 17 -21.53 7.41 1.83
N ARG A 18 -20.57 6.93 1.02
CA ARG A 18 -20.53 5.51 0.65
C ARG A 18 -20.30 4.59 1.86
N PHE A 19 -19.46 4.96 2.82
CA PHE A 19 -19.28 4.19 4.05
C PHE A 19 -20.54 4.21 4.94
N LEU A 20 -21.20 5.37 5.06
CA LEU A 20 -22.46 5.47 5.79
C LEU A 20 -23.58 4.62 5.16
N ASP A 21 -23.66 4.57 3.80
CA ASP A 21 -24.60 3.70 3.08
C ASP A 21 -24.34 2.20 3.32
N LEU A 22 -23.09 1.83 3.66
CA LEU A 22 -22.69 0.48 4.05
C LEU A 22 -22.94 0.19 5.55
N GLY A 23 -23.47 1.16 6.31
CA GLY A 23 -23.69 1.03 7.75
C GLY A 23 -22.43 1.16 8.61
N LEU A 24 -21.38 1.77 8.06
CA LEU A 24 -20.09 2.00 8.74
C LEU A 24 -20.03 3.46 9.19
N TYR A 25 -20.04 3.70 10.49
CA TYR A 25 -20.23 5.04 11.08
C TYR A 25 -18.98 5.66 11.69
N ASP A 26 -17.87 4.93 11.72
CA ASP A 26 -16.58 5.40 12.22
C ASP A 26 -15.41 4.86 11.39
N PHE A 27 -14.25 5.56 11.49
CA PHE A 27 -13.07 5.22 10.71
C PHE A 27 -12.56 3.81 10.99
N LYS A 28 -12.60 3.36 12.24
CA LYS A 28 -12.09 2.04 12.61
C LYS A 28 -12.88 0.94 11.90
N SER A 29 -14.22 0.97 11.97
CA SER A 29 -15.06 -0.01 11.28
C SER A 29 -14.92 0.05 9.76
N ALA A 30 -14.75 1.25 9.18
CA ALA A 30 -14.45 1.43 7.77
C ALA A 30 -13.10 0.80 7.38
N ALA A 31 -12.06 1.02 8.19
CA ALA A 31 -10.72 0.49 7.95
C ALA A 31 -10.67 -1.03 8.08
N GLU A 32 -11.32 -1.61 9.08
CA GLU A 32 -11.47 -3.06 9.26
C GLU A 32 -12.20 -3.69 8.06
N TYR A 33 -13.30 -3.08 7.59
CA TYR A 33 -14.00 -3.53 6.39
C TYR A 33 -13.07 -3.53 5.16
N ILE A 34 -12.31 -2.45 4.93
CA ILE A 34 -11.37 -2.36 3.80
C ILE A 34 -10.23 -3.38 3.94
N GLN A 35 -9.73 -3.60 5.15
CA GLN A 35 -8.66 -4.58 5.41
C GLN A 35 -9.10 -6.01 5.06
N ASP A 36 -10.35 -6.38 5.36
CA ASP A 36 -10.92 -7.70 5.09
C ASP A 36 -11.15 -7.97 3.59
N LEU A 37 -11.24 -6.94 2.75
CA LEU A 37 -11.39 -7.11 1.31
C LEU A 37 -10.15 -7.77 0.70
N PRO A 38 -10.30 -8.62 -0.35
CA PRO A 38 -9.19 -9.28 -1.03
C PRO A 38 -8.13 -8.31 -1.57
N TYR A 39 -6.86 -8.76 -1.58
CA TYR A 39 -5.78 -8.05 -2.26
C TYR A 39 -5.85 -8.33 -3.76
N LYS A 40 -6.21 -7.36 -4.55
CA LYS A 40 -6.27 -7.45 -6.02
C LYS A 40 -6.12 -6.08 -6.68
N ARG A 41 -5.77 -6.06 -7.98
CA ARG A 41 -5.74 -4.84 -8.78
C ARG A 41 -7.15 -4.34 -9.06
N ASN A 42 -7.34 -3.03 -9.00
CA ASN A 42 -8.60 -2.39 -9.33
C ASN A 42 -8.75 -2.18 -10.83
N THR A 43 -10.00 -2.21 -11.30
CA THR A 43 -10.39 -1.91 -12.69
C THR A 43 -10.01 -0.48 -13.04
N ASP A 44 -10.32 0.45 -12.16
CA ASP A 44 -9.92 1.85 -12.24
C ASP A 44 -9.26 2.28 -10.91
N LYS A 45 -7.99 2.66 -10.98
CA LYS A 45 -7.23 3.11 -9.80
C LYS A 45 -7.45 4.59 -9.48
N GLU A 46 -8.02 5.36 -10.43
CA GLU A 46 -8.34 6.77 -10.25
C GLU A 46 -9.71 6.95 -9.59
N ASP A 47 -10.58 5.95 -9.68
CA ASP A 47 -11.89 5.98 -9.01
C ASP A 47 -11.70 5.91 -7.48
N PRO A 48 -12.04 6.98 -6.72
CA PRO A 48 -11.91 6.99 -5.28
C PRO A 48 -12.77 5.93 -4.57
N LEU A 49 -13.78 5.38 -5.22
CA LEU A 49 -14.63 4.29 -4.72
C LEU A 49 -14.30 2.93 -5.33
N GLY A 50 -13.27 2.83 -6.17
CA GLY A 50 -12.90 1.62 -6.90
C GLY A 50 -12.72 0.40 -6.02
N VAL A 51 -12.14 0.55 -4.82
CA VAL A 51 -11.98 -0.56 -3.86
C VAL A 51 -13.31 -1.15 -3.42
N ILE A 52 -14.32 -0.30 -3.17
CA ILE A 52 -15.65 -0.74 -2.73
C ILE A 52 -16.42 -1.34 -3.91
N LYS A 53 -16.33 -0.75 -5.10
CA LYS A 53 -17.01 -1.25 -6.32
C LYS A 53 -16.46 -2.62 -6.75
N ASP A 54 -15.14 -2.76 -6.73
CA ASP A 54 -14.47 -4.00 -7.11
C ASP A 54 -14.46 -5.07 -6.00
N LEU A 55 -14.89 -4.72 -4.78
CA LEU A 55 -14.79 -5.56 -3.59
C LEU A 55 -13.36 -6.08 -3.39
N GLY A 56 -12.38 -5.18 -3.43
CA GLY A 56 -10.97 -5.48 -3.25
C GLY A 56 -10.06 -4.37 -3.74
N GLY A 57 -8.78 -4.43 -3.37
CA GLY A 57 -7.82 -3.40 -3.75
C GLY A 57 -6.39 -3.77 -3.39
N THR A 58 -5.45 -2.94 -3.84
CA THR A 58 -4.02 -3.02 -3.47
C THR A 58 -3.74 -2.16 -2.24
N CYS A 59 -2.52 -2.24 -1.70
CA CYS A 59 -2.08 -1.32 -0.65
C CYS A 59 -2.33 0.15 -1.04
N SER A 60 -2.07 0.51 -2.29
CA SER A 60 -2.23 1.89 -2.78
C SER A 60 -3.68 2.36 -2.75
N THR A 61 -4.58 1.60 -3.36
CA THR A 61 -5.98 2.01 -3.50
C THR A 61 -6.75 1.94 -2.19
N LYS A 62 -6.48 0.92 -1.34
CA LYS A 62 -7.09 0.79 -0.02
C LYS A 62 -6.71 1.95 0.91
N HIS A 63 -5.41 2.27 1.00
CA HIS A 63 -4.95 3.36 1.87
C HIS A 63 -5.30 4.75 1.32
N ALA A 64 -5.33 4.93 -0.01
CA ALA A 64 -5.82 6.17 -0.62
C ALA A 64 -7.32 6.41 -0.33
N LEU A 65 -8.15 5.36 -0.40
CA LEU A 65 -9.57 5.45 -0.04
C LEU A 65 -9.75 5.87 1.44
N LEU A 66 -9.01 5.25 2.36
CA LEU A 66 -9.08 5.59 3.79
C LEU A 66 -8.51 6.99 4.08
N LYS A 67 -7.49 7.43 3.34
CA LYS A 67 -6.99 8.82 3.42
C LYS A 67 -8.04 9.81 2.90
N ASN A 68 -8.72 9.52 1.80
CA ASN A 68 -9.83 10.35 1.31
C ASN A 68 -10.95 10.46 2.34
N LEU A 69 -11.33 9.34 2.98
CA LEU A 69 -12.30 9.35 4.09
C LEU A 69 -11.87 10.29 5.22
N ALA A 70 -10.58 10.25 5.60
CA ALA A 70 -10.04 11.12 6.64
C ALA A 70 -10.04 12.59 6.21
N LEU A 71 -9.66 12.90 4.97
CA LEU A 71 -9.67 14.26 4.41
C LEU A 71 -11.09 14.86 4.35
N GLU A 72 -12.09 14.07 3.93
CA GLU A 72 -13.48 14.49 3.92
C GLU A 72 -14.03 14.82 5.33
N ASN A 73 -13.40 14.28 6.39
CA ASN A 73 -13.80 14.49 7.78
C ASN A 73 -12.81 15.39 8.56
N ASP A 74 -11.98 16.18 7.87
CA ASP A 74 -11.02 17.16 8.42
C ASP A 74 -9.87 16.55 9.25
N TYR A 75 -9.56 15.24 9.09
CA TYR A 75 -8.43 14.57 9.74
C TYR A 75 -7.18 14.57 8.84
N GLN A 76 -6.60 15.74 8.63
CA GLN A 76 -5.43 15.93 7.76
C GLN A 76 -4.15 15.29 8.33
N GLU A 77 -4.06 15.14 9.66
CA GLU A 77 -2.93 14.55 10.38
C GLU A 77 -2.74 13.05 10.15
N LEU A 78 -3.76 12.34 9.61
CA LEU A 78 -3.59 10.98 9.10
C LEU A 78 -2.87 11.05 7.77
N LYS A 79 -1.62 10.64 7.70
CA LYS A 79 -0.77 10.72 6.51
C LYS A 79 -0.88 9.47 5.66
N LEU A 80 -0.91 9.65 4.34
CA LEU A 80 -0.70 8.56 3.38
C LEU A 80 0.79 8.50 3.03
N MET A 81 1.41 7.37 3.32
CA MET A 81 2.84 7.18 3.11
C MET A 81 3.09 6.31 1.88
N LEU A 82 4.19 6.60 1.22
CA LEU A 82 4.83 5.76 0.22
C LEU A 82 6.20 5.39 0.75
N GLY A 83 6.39 4.13 1.13
CA GLY A 83 7.66 3.59 1.60
C GLY A 83 8.27 2.63 0.59
N ILE A 84 9.60 2.60 0.50
CA ILE A 84 10.33 1.52 -0.15
C ILE A 84 10.86 0.59 0.93
N PHE A 85 10.51 -0.69 0.86
CA PHE A 85 11.03 -1.72 1.74
C PHE A 85 11.60 -2.89 0.95
N MET A 86 12.50 -3.64 1.56
CA MET A 86 13.15 -4.78 0.93
C MET A 86 12.32 -6.05 1.14
N MET A 87 11.47 -6.42 0.15
CA MET A 87 10.75 -7.69 0.17
C MET A 87 11.73 -8.85 0.10
N ASN A 88 11.62 -9.80 1.00
CA ASN A 88 12.43 -11.01 1.03
C ASN A 88 11.60 -12.23 1.49
N LYS A 89 12.23 -13.39 1.49
CA LYS A 89 11.56 -14.66 1.88
C LYS A 89 11.03 -14.68 3.32
N ASN A 90 11.57 -13.84 4.21
CA ASN A 90 11.22 -13.84 5.63
C ASN A 90 10.00 -12.95 5.91
N ASN A 91 9.97 -11.74 5.31
CA ASN A 91 8.87 -10.78 5.49
C ASN A 91 7.74 -10.98 4.46
N THR A 92 8.04 -11.58 3.31
CA THR A 92 7.09 -11.78 2.21
C THR A 92 7.25 -13.18 1.60
N GLY A 93 6.99 -14.22 2.37
CA GLY A 93 7.26 -15.61 2.01
C GLY A 93 6.71 -16.08 0.65
N LYS A 94 5.58 -15.53 0.18
CA LYS A 94 4.97 -15.87 -1.12
C LYS A 94 5.88 -15.57 -2.33
N ILE A 95 6.83 -14.64 -2.23
CA ILE A 95 7.75 -14.32 -3.34
C ILE A 95 9.01 -15.19 -3.36
N ALA A 96 9.21 -16.07 -2.38
CA ALA A 96 10.45 -16.84 -2.22
C ALA A 96 10.82 -17.66 -3.47
N SER A 97 9.82 -18.23 -4.16
CA SER A 97 10.04 -18.99 -5.40
C SER A 97 10.49 -18.11 -6.56
N VAL A 98 9.95 -16.88 -6.65
CA VAL A 98 10.34 -15.91 -7.68
C VAL A 98 11.77 -15.43 -7.43
N LEU A 99 12.10 -15.04 -6.20
CA LEU A 99 13.45 -14.63 -5.83
C LEU A 99 14.48 -15.74 -6.15
N LYS A 100 14.15 -17.00 -5.79
CA LYS A 100 15.01 -18.16 -6.10
C LYS A 100 15.21 -18.35 -7.60
N LYS A 101 14.16 -18.22 -8.41
CA LYS A 101 14.20 -18.35 -9.89
C LYS A 101 15.22 -17.41 -10.52
N TYR A 102 15.33 -16.18 -9.99
CA TYR A 102 16.23 -15.15 -10.51
C TYR A 102 17.51 -14.97 -9.70
N SER A 103 17.81 -15.87 -8.75
CA SER A 103 18.98 -15.78 -7.86
C SER A 103 19.08 -14.46 -7.09
N LEU A 104 17.92 -13.90 -6.71
CA LEU A 104 17.81 -12.68 -5.92
C LEU A 104 17.61 -13.02 -4.43
N HIS A 105 18.14 -12.19 -3.55
CA HIS A 105 17.90 -12.28 -2.11
C HIS A 105 16.66 -11.50 -1.66
N GLU A 106 16.41 -10.38 -2.34
CA GLU A 106 15.36 -9.43 -2.01
C GLU A 106 14.92 -8.65 -3.26
N MET A 107 13.79 -7.95 -3.13
CA MET A 107 13.22 -7.08 -4.16
C MET A 107 12.73 -5.80 -3.50
N PRO A 108 13.29 -4.63 -3.83
CA PRO A 108 12.74 -3.36 -3.33
C PRO A 108 11.31 -3.16 -3.83
N GLU A 109 10.37 -2.91 -2.93
CA GLU A 109 8.96 -2.71 -3.26
C GLU A 109 8.41 -1.41 -2.68
N ALA A 110 7.63 -0.73 -3.50
CA ALA A 110 6.92 0.48 -3.11
C ALA A 110 5.58 0.13 -2.43
N HIS A 111 5.49 0.33 -1.13
CA HIS A 111 4.32 0.05 -0.31
C HIS A 111 3.63 1.34 0.16
N ASN A 112 2.29 1.35 0.12
CA ASN A 112 1.50 2.43 0.72
C ASN A 112 0.87 1.96 2.02
N TYR A 113 0.87 2.84 3.01
CA TYR A 113 0.27 2.65 4.32
C TYR A 113 -0.15 4.00 4.92
N LEU A 114 -0.89 3.98 6.01
CA LEU A 114 -1.22 5.21 6.73
C LEU A 114 -0.29 5.38 7.93
N LYS A 115 -0.08 6.64 8.32
CA LYS A 115 0.70 7.00 9.50
C LYS A 115 -0.03 8.07 10.30
N TYR A 116 -0.25 7.80 11.57
CA TYR A 116 -0.80 8.77 12.50
C TYR A 116 0.19 8.97 13.64
N LYS A 117 0.72 10.19 13.77
CA LYS A 117 1.85 10.47 14.66
C LYS A 117 3.02 9.54 14.31
N ASN A 118 3.45 8.71 15.25
CA ASN A 118 4.54 7.73 15.05
C ASN A 118 4.01 6.30 14.83
N GLN A 119 2.70 6.11 14.71
CA GLN A 119 2.10 4.79 14.52
C GLN A 119 1.86 4.53 13.03
N ILE A 120 2.38 3.41 12.52
CA ILE A 120 2.06 2.87 11.21
C ILE A 120 0.75 2.08 11.31
N LEU A 121 -0.15 2.31 10.34
CA LEU A 121 -1.44 1.64 10.21
C LEU A 121 -1.51 1.01 8.82
N ASP A 122 -1.46 -0.32 8.76
CA ASP A 122 -1.51 -1.07 7.51
C ASP A 122 -2.81 -1.87 7.39
N TYR A 123 -3.62 -1.49 6.42
CA TYR A 123 -4.91 -2.11 6.09
C TYR A 123 -4.87 -2.81 4.73
N THR A 124 -3.72 -3.31 4.32
CA THR A 124 -3.51 -3.94 3.00
C THR A 124 -4.32 -5.23 2.85
N ARG A 125 -4.32 -6.08 3.88
CA ARG A 125 -4.99 -7.39 3.89
C ARG A 125 -5.26 -7.82 5.33
N LYS A 126 -6.13 -8.80 5.49
CA LYS A 126 -6.39 -9.42 6.79
C LYS A 126 -5.08 -9.84 7.45
N ASN A 127 -4.90 -9.45 8.70
CA ASN A 127 -3.71 -9.67 9.52
C ASN A 127 -2.42 -8.96 9.05
N SER A 128 -2.48 -8.02 8.08
CA SER A 128 -1.32 -7.17 7.80
C SER A 128 -1.07 -6.20 8.95
N SER A 129 0.21 -5.94 9.20
CA SER A 129 0.67 -5.07 10.26
C SER A 129 1.95 -4.32 9.88
N ALA A 130 2.34 -3.35 10.70
CA ALA A 130 3.59 -2.62 10.51
C ALA A 130 4.81 -3.55 10.53
N GLU A 131 4.80 -4.60 11.34
CA GLU A 131 5.89 -5.56 11.49
C GLU A 131 6.21 -6.30 10.19
N ASP A 132 5.26 -6.40 9.26
CA ASP A 132 5.46 -7.09 7.98
C ASP A 132 6.53 -6.42 7.10
N PHE A 133 6.81 -5.10 7.31
CA PHE A 133 7.72 -4.36 6.42
C PHE A 133 8.58 -3.30 7.13
N SER A 134 8.20 -2.82 8.32
CA SER A 134 8.83 -1.64 8.92
C SER A 134 10.30 -1.84 9.29
N ASN A 135 10.72 -3.07 9.60
CA ASN A 135 12.12 -3.39 9.89
C ASN A 135 13.01 -3.38 8.64
N ASP A 136 12.40 -3.56 7.46
CA ASP A 136 13.07 -3.59 6.16
C ASP A 136 12.78 -2.31 5.34
N LEU A 137 12.19 -1.29 5.98
CA LEU A 137 11.87 0.00 5.36
C LEU A 137 13.16 0.82 5.16
N VAL A 138 13.44 1.18 3.91
CA VAL A 138 14.66 1.94 3.51
C VAL A 138 14.40 3.43 3.49
N GLN A 139 13.26 3.83 2.96
CA GLN A 139 12.86 5.25 2.89
C GLN A 139 11.34 5.39 2.83
N GLU A 140 10.83 6.54 3.25
CA GLU A 140 9.41 6.87 3.17
C GLU A 140 9.21 8.35 2.84
N ILE A 141 8.13 8.65 2.11
CA ILE A 141 7.65 10.00 1.87
C ILE A 141 6.14 10.07 2.08
N GLU A 142 5.64 11.24 2.46
CA GLU A 142 4.20 11.51 2.46
C GLU A 142 3.72 11.83 1.05
N ILE A 143 2.59 11.25 0.63
CA ILE A 143 1.98 11.50 -0.67
C ILE A 143 0.48 11.81 -0.53
N GLN A 144 -0.12 12.31 -1.62
CA GLN A 144 -1.56 12.51 -1.74
C GLN A 144 -2.24 11.31 -2.40
N PRO A 145 -3.55 11.08 -2.17
CA PRO A 145 -4.30 10.00 -2.82
C PRO A 145 -4.20 9.98 -4.36
N SER A 146 -4.10 11.14 -5.01
CA SER A 146 -3.90 11.25 -6.46
C SER A 146 -2.51 10.79 -6.95
N GLN A 147 -1.56 10.60 -6.05
CA GLN A 147 -0.17 10.24 -6.38
C GLN A 147 0.12 8.73 -6.35
N ILE A 148 -0.88 7.90 -6.10
CA ILE A 148 -0.70 6.44 -5.99
C ILE A 148 -0.47 5.70 -7.33
N ILE A 149 -0.56 6.38 -8.47
CA ILE A 149 -0.42 5.79 -9.80
C ILE A 149 0.89 6.23 -10.44
N LYS A 150 0.85 7.32 -11.22
CA LYS A 150 2.01 7.77 -11.99
C LYS A 150 3.20 8.13 -11.10
N PHE A 151 2.97 9.00 -10.12
CA PHE A 151 4.03 9.44 -9.20
C PHE A 151 4.67 8.25 -8.45
N LYS A 152 3.84 7.35 -7.89
CA LYS A 152 4.34 6.14 -7.21
C LYS A 152 5.20 5.29 -8.14
N THR A 153 4.76 5.07 -9.39
CA THR A 153 5.49 4.25 -10.36
C THR A 153 6.84 4.90 -10.71
N GLU A 154 6.86 6.20 -10.97
CA GLU A 154 8.08 6.95 -11.29
C GLU A 154 9.06 6.94 -10.10
N TYR A 155 8.56 7.20 -8.89
CA TYR A 155 9.35 7.16 -7.66
C TYR A 155 9.99 5.79 -7.43
N HIS A 156 9.21 4.72 -7.61
CA HIS A 156 9.71 3.36 -7.44
C HIS A 156 10.75 3.01 -8.52
N ARG A 157 10.49 3.33 -9.79
CA ARG A 157 11.46 3.07 -10.88
C ARG A 157 12.76 3.82 -10.69
N CYS A 158 12.71 5.07 -10.26
CA CYS A 158 13.90 5.85 -9.93
C CYS A 158 14.71 5.19 -8.79
N PHE A 159 14.04 4.69 -7.75
CA PHE A 159 14.73 3.95 -6.70
C PHE A 159 15.40 2.67 -7.23
N LEU A 160 14.67 1.88 -8.04
CA LEU A 160 15.22 0.64 -8.62
C LEU A 160 16.43 0.90 -9.52
N GLU A 161 16.44 1.97 -10.30
CA GLU A 161 17.57 2.35 -11.15
C GLU A 161 18.81 2.65 -10.31
N ASN A 162 18.67 3.42 -9.24
CA ASN A 162 19.75 3.69 -8.28
C ASN A 162 20.22 2.41 -7.59
N TYR A 163 19.30 1.58 -7.12
CA TYR A 163 19.59 0.31 -6.46
C TYR A 163 20.41 -0.63 -7.37
N LEU A 164 20.03 -0.75 -8.65
CA LEU A 164 20.78 -1.56 -9.62
C LEU A 164 22.18 -1.00 -9.90
N THR A 165 22.31 0.32 -9.94
CA THR A 165 23.61 0.99 -10.10
C THR A 165 24.54 0.70 -8.91
N GLU A 166 24.01 0.69 -7.70
CA GLU A 166 24.74 0.41 -6.47
C GLU A 166 24.96 -1.08 -6.22
N THR A 167 24.25 -1.95 -6.96
CA THR A 167 24.33 -3.41 -6.81
C THR A 167 24.69 -4.09 -8.13
N PRO A 168 25.92 -3.92 -8.65
CA PRO A 168 26.32 -4.41 -9.97
C PRO A 168 26.38 -5.96 -10.08
N SER A 169 26.23 -6.67 -8.98
CA SER A 169 26.08 -8.13 -8.95
C SER A 169 24.71 -8.62 -9.46
N ILE A 170 23.72 -7.74 -9.56
CA ILE A 170 22.41 -8.04 -10.13
C ILE A 170 22.52 -7.88 -11.66
N PRO A 171 22.39 -8.94 -12.47
CA PRO A 171 22.66 -8.91 -13.90
C PRO A 171 21.47 -8.47 -14.74
N PHE A 172 20.57 -7.64 -14.20
CA PHE A 172 19.33 -7.22 -14.87
C PHE A 172 19.32 -5.71 -15.13
N GLY A 173 18.81 -5.32 -16.29
CA GLY A 173 18.43 -3.93 -16.56
C GLY A 173 17.12 -3.56 -15.84
N LEU A 174 16.79 -2.27 -15.78
CA LEU A 174 15.62 -1.76 -15.06
C LEU A 174 14.29 -2.40 -15.52
N ASP A 175 14.10 -2.59 -16.83
CA ASP A 175 12.84 -3.15 -17.37
C ASP A 175 12.70 -4.65 -17.06
N ASP A 176 13.79 -5.42 -17.13
CA ASP A 176 13.79 -6.81 -16.71
C ASP A 176 13.54 -6.94 -15.20
N PHE A 177 14.20 -6.11 -14.41
CA PHE A 177 14.04 -6.09 -12.96
C PHE A 177 12.61 -5.68 -12.56
N TRP A 178 12.01 -4.73 -13.30
CA TRP A 178 10.60 -4.38 -13.14
C TRP A 178 9.68 -5.55 -13.46
N THR A 179 9.98 -6.34 -14.50
CA THR A 179 9.22 -7.54 -14.86
C THR A 179 9.30 -8.60 -13.76
N ILE A 180 10.49 -8.81 -13.18
CA ILE A 180 10.67 -9.72 -12.03
C ILE A 180 9.85 -9.23 -10.82
N ARG A 181 9.85 -7.92 -10.57
CA ARG A 181 9.01 -7.31 -9.54
C ARG A 181 7.53 -7.58 -9.79
N GLU A 182 7.05 -7.47 -11.03
CA GLU A 182 5.65 -7.79 -11.39
C GLU A 182 5.33 -9.27 -11.12
N GLU A 183 6.25 -10.21 -11.37
CA GLU A 183 6.08 -11.62 -11.00
C GLU A 183 5.94 -11.78 -9.46
N CYS A 184 6.72 -11.05 -8.67
CA CYS A 184 6.57 -11.03 -7.21
C CYS A 184 5.17 -10.55 -6.80
N ILE A 185 4.67 -9.45 -7.39
CA ILE A 185 3.34 -8.93 -7.08
C ILE A 185 2.24 -9.91 -7.51
N PHE A 186 2.41 -10.60 -8.63
CA PHE A 186 1.47 -11.64 -9.05
C PHE A 186 1.42 -12.80 -8.03
N ALA A 187 2.57 -13.22 -7.50
CA ALA A 187 2.63 -14.25 -6.47
C ALA A 187 1.88 -13.86 -5.17
N LEU A 188 1.77 -12.56 -4.84
CA LEU A 188 1.01 -12.08 -3.69
C LEU A 188 -0.51 -12.21 -3.86
N GLN A 189 -1.00 -12.35 -5.09
CA GLN A 189 -2.43 -12.43 -5.40
C GLN A 189 -2.96 -13.87 -5.40
N GLN A 190 -2.05 -14.86 -5.36
CA GLN A 190 -2.38 -16.29 -5.23
C GLN A 190 -2.55 -16.65 -3.74
#